data_c018712a3b46a3ce73ed7293b2d9a35c
#
_entry.id   c018712a3b46a3ce73ed7293b2d9a35c
#
_cell.length_a   1.000
_cell.length_b   1.000
_cell.length_c   1.000
_cell.angle_alpha   90.00
_cell.angle_beta   90.00
_cell.angle_gamma   90.00
#
_symmetry.space_group_name_H-M   'P 1'
#
loop_
_entity.id
_entity.type
_entity.pdbx_description
1 polymer ?
#
loop_
_entity_poly.entity_id
_entity_poly.type
_entity_poly.pdbx_seq_one_letter_code
_entity_poly.pdbx_strand_id
1 'polypeptide(L)'
;MKHNLNLFVLFFISLMPMNVMAVDAYIKVNFTGSIKGETCSISSAAQGVDLGMWFLEGDGSNFPRNSVTDWVEFDLVFNCSTVNRQVSGALEGTPAALDRKLFELDQTEGSASGMAIQVEAYSPERKRWEAKNANEVSTLISAAGTTSGTNTVQLRVRYKQLANSATPGTANASITFVVRNN
;
A
#
# COMPACT_ATOMS: atom_id res chain seq x y z
N MET A 1 -20.58 62.18 46.64
CA MET A 1 -21.24 61.01 46.10
C MET A 1 -20.43 60.63 44.87
N LYS A 2 -19.64 59.52 44.96
CA LYS A 2 -18.76 59.04 43.90
C LYS A 2 -19.33 57.73 43.38
N HIS A 3 -19.79 57.70 42.13
CA HIS A 3 -20.24 56.49 41.44
C HIS A 3 -19.03 55.77 40.84
N ASN A 4 -18.75 54.56 41.30
CA ASN A 4 -17.79 53.63 40.68
C ASN A 4 -18.52 52.85 39.57
N LEU A 5 -18.13 53.07 38.35
CA LEU A 5 -18.59 52.34 37.18
C LEU A 5 -17.64 51.16 36.96
N ASN A 6 -18.07 49.96 37.34
CA ASN A 6 -17.35 48.69 37.06
C ASN A 6 -17.56 48.32 35.60
N LEU A 7 -16.50 48.41 34.81
CA LEU A 7 -16.42 47.95 33.43
C LEU A 7 -16.13 46.46 33.39
N PHE A 8 -17.17 45.65 33.19
CA PHE A 8 -17.06 44.21 32.97
C PHE A 8 -16.60 43.96 31.51
N VAL A 9 -15.33 43.63 31.30
CA VAL A 9 -14.81 43.22 29.98
C VAL A 9 -15.15 41.74 29.83
N LEU A 10 -16.17 41.43 29.04
CA LEU A 10 -16.50 40.09 28.56
C LEU A 10 -15.48 39.67 27.51
N PHE A 11 -14.57 38.77 27.90
CA PHE A 11 -13.63 38.12 26.96
C PHE A 11 -14.39 37.02 26.21
N PHE A 12 -14.85 37.32 25.00
CA PHE A 12 -15.40 36.32 24.09
C PHE A 12 -14.26 35.48 23.52
N ILE A 13 -14.03 34.31 24.14
CA ILE A 13 -13.14 33.29 23.51
C ILE A 13 -13.91 32.69 22.33
N SER A 14 -13.56 33.13 21.15
CA SER A 14 -14.03 32.56 19.89
C SER A 14 -13.45 31.15 19.74
N LEU A 15 -14.22 30.11 20.05
CA LEU A 15 -13.93 28.73 19.67
C LEU A 15 -14.05 28.64 18.14
N MET A 16 -12.92 28.76 17.43
CA MET A 16 -12.88 28.37 16.02
C MET A 16 -12.97 26.84 15.93
N PRO A 17 -13.94 26.28 15.20
CA PRO A 17 -13.94 24.85 14.92
C PRO A 17 -12.72 24.53 14.04
N MET A 18 -11.79 23.75 14.57
CA MET A 18 -10.76 23.13 13.77
C MET A 18 -11.43 22.08 12.88
N ASN A 19 -11.57 22.38 11.60
CA ASN A 19 -11.97 21.37 10.63
C ASN A 19 -10.82 20.38 10.50
N VAL A 20 -10.92 19.24 11.16
CA VAL A 20 -10.05 18.09 10.92
C VAL A 20 -10.47 17.52 9.58
N MET A 21 -9.67 17.77 8.53
CA MET A 21 -9.85 17.08 7.26
C MET A 21 -9.39 15.64 7.43
N ALA A 22 -10.33 14.70 7.35
CA ALA A 22 -10.01 13.30 7.20
C ALA A 22 -9.35 13.13 5.83
N VAL A 23 -8.12 12.66 5.80
CA VAL A 23 -7.42 12.33 4.56
C VAL A 23 -7.55 10.83 4.36
N ASP A 24 -8.21 10.44 3.27
CA ASP A 24 -8.34 9.05 2.89
C ASP A 24 -6.95 8.50 2.50
N ALA A 25 -6.49 7.47 3.20
CA ALA A 25 -5.28 6.75 2.84
C ALA A 25 -5.62 5.65 1.83
N TYR A 26 -5.06 5.72 0.63
CA TYR A 26 -5.20 4.68 -0.39
C TYR A 26 -3.85 4.37 -1.03
N ILE A 27 -3.65 3.10 -1.40
CA ILE A 27 -2.53 2.72 -2.26
C ILE A 27 -3.00 2.79 -3.70
N LYS A 28 -2.26 3.53 -4.53
CA LYS A 28 -2.40 3.47 -5.97
C LYS A 28 -1.37 2.50 -6.51
N VAL A 29 -1.79 1.30 -6.90
CA VAL A 29 -0.94 0.34 -7.60
C VAL A 29 -1.07 0.60 -9.09
N ASN A 30 -0.01 1.10 -9.72
CA ASN A 30 0.03 1.30 -11.16
C ASN A 30 0.64 0.06 -11.82
N PHE A 31 -0.10 -0.56 -12.72
CA PHE A 31 0.41 -1.66 -13.53
C PHE A 31 0.78 -1.14 -14.92
N THR A 32 2.06 -1.02 -15.20
CA THR A 32 2.56 -0.76 -16.54
C THR A 32 3.36 -1.97 -16.99
N GLY A 33 2.99 -2.53 -18.12
CA GLY A 33 3.68 -3.68 -18.69
C GLY A 33 3.72 -3.59 -20.21
N SER A 34 4.87 -3.89 -20.79
CA SER A 34 4.99 -4.16 -22.22
C SER A 34 5.39 -5.62 -22.39
N ILE A 35 4.52 -6.40 -23.00
CA ILE A 35 4.78 -7.81 -23.30
C ILE A 35 5.18 -7.90 -24.78
N LYS A 36 6.41 -8.34 -25.03
CA LYS A 36 6.88 -8.68 -26.37
C LYS A 36 6.88 -10.20 -26.48
N GLY A 37 5.92 -10.75 -27.25
CA GLY A 37 5.80 -12.19 -27.49
C GLY A 37 4.52 -12.82 -26.95
N GLU A 38 4.14 -13.93 -27.51
CA GLU A 38 2.86 -14.66 -27.40
C GLU A 38 2.60 -15.26 -26.03
N THR A 39 2.35 -14.52 -24.93
CA THR A 39 2.10 -15.28 -23.70
C THR A 39 0.98 -14.76 -22.82
N CYS A 40 1.14 -13.67 -22.11
CA CYS A 40 0.11 -13.18 -21.20
C CYS A 40 0.10 -11.66 -21.17
N SER A 41 -1.07 -11.06 -21.19
CA SER A 41 -1.27 -9.62 -21.02
C SER A 41 -1.96 -9.35 -19.68
N ILE A 42 -1.61 -8.24 -19.02
CA ILE A 42 -2.32 -7.78 -17.83
C ILE A 42 -3.66 -7.17 -18.27
N SER A 43 -4.75 -7.65 -17.70
CA SER A 43 -6.10 -7.16 -18.03
C SER A 43 -6.46 -5.90 -17.26
N SER A 44 -5.78 -5.60 -16.16
CA SER A 44 -6.02 -4.42 -15.32
C SER A 44 -4.88 -3.42 -15.47
N ALA A 45 -5.14 -2.26 -16.08
CA ALA A 45 -4.10 -1.25 -16.32
C ALA A 45 -3.69 -0.47 -15.06
N ALA A 46 -4.61 -0.26 -14.12
CA ALA A 46 -4.37 0.36 -12.82
C ALA A 46 -5.44 -0.09 -11.83
N GLN A 47 -5.05 -0.37 -10.62
CA GLN A 47 -5.95 -0.75 -9.54
C GLN A 47 -5.62 0.06 -8.29
N GLY A 48 -6.63 0.74 -7.72
CA GLY A 48 -6.54 1.33 -6.39
C GLY A 48 -6.87 0.26 -5.35
N VAL A 49 -6.02 0.10 -4.36
CA VAL A 49 -6.28 -0.76 -3.20
C VAL A 49 -6.38 0.14 -1.98
N ASP A 50 -7.56 0.19 -1.38
CA ASP A 50 -7.80 0.97 -0.17
C ASP A 50 -7.39 0.14 1.05
N LEU A 51 -6.41 0.62 1.81
CA LEU A 51 -5.95 -0.01 3.05
C LEU A 51 -6.67 0.50 4.29
N GLY A 52 -7.65 1.38 4.10
CA GLY A 52 -8.41 1.99 5.18
C GLY A 52 -7.63 3.01 6.00
N MET A 53 -8.30 3.51 7.03
CA MET A 53 -7.76 4.50 7.95
C MET A 53 -7.31 3.81 9.24
N TRP A 54 -6.07 4.06 9.65
CA TRP A 54 -5.49 3.51 10.87
C TRP A 54 -5.16 4.65 11.84
N PHE A 55 -5.63 4.52 13.07
CA PHE A 55 -5.41 5.53 14.10
C PHE A 55 -4.15 5.20 14.89
N LEU A 56 -3.23 6.15 14.95
CA LEU A 56 -2.12 6.14 15.88
C LEU A 56 -2.60 6.82 17.16
N GLU A 57 -2.56 6.13 18.30
CA GLU A 57 -2.89 6.72 19.58
C GLU A 57 -1.66 7.41 20.19
N GLY A 58 -1.88 8.59 20.75
CA GLY A 58 -0.85 9.37 21.45
C GLY A 58 0.25 9.86 20.51
N ASP A 59 1.48 9.56 20.87
CA ASP A 59 2.70 9.94 20.12
C ASP A 59 3.11 8.93 19.04
N GLY A 60 2.25 7.97 18.70
CA GLY A 60 2.55 6.88 17.77
C GLY A 60 3.37 5.73 18.37
N SER A 61 3.66 5.76 19.67
CA SER A 61 4.42 4.71 20.36
C SER A 61 3.56 3.48 20.68
N ASN A 62 2.24 3.58 20.62
CA ASN A 62 1.32 2.46 20.87
C ASN A 62 1.35 1.38 19.78
N PHE A 63 1.91 1.70 18.63
CA PHE A 63 2.27 0.72 17.62
C PHE A 63 3.75 0.40 17.76
N PRO A 64 4.13 -0.70 18.43
CA PRO A 64 5.53 -1.05 18.52
C PRO A 64 6.10 -1.40 17.14
N ARG A 65 7.39 -1.24 16.99
CA ARG A 65 8.11 -1.65 15.79
C ARG A 65 7.76 -3.10 15.42
N ASN A 66 7.52 -3.34 14.14
CA ASN A 66 7.03 -4.57 13.52
C ASN A 66 5.53 -4.86 13.70
N SER A 67 4.75 -3.97 14.31
CA SER A 67 3.29 -4.06 14.22
C SER A 67 2.84 -4.03 12.78
N VAL A 68 1.73 -4.69 12.51
CA VAL A 68 1.13 -4.81 11.19
C VAL A 68 -0.37 -4.55 11.27
N THR A 69 -0.93 -4.04 10.20
CA THR A 69 -2.39 -3.94 10.04
C THR A 69 -2.97 -5.24 9.49
N ASP A 70 -4.29 -5.32 9.38
CA ASP A 70 -4.93 -6.41 8.69
C ASP A 70 -4.55 -6.45 7.21
N TRP A 71 -4.69 -7.62 6.60
CA TRP A 71 -4.45 -7.80 5.20
C TRP A 71 -5.66 -7.33 4.36
N VAL A 72 -5.36 -6.62 3.28
CA VAL A 72 -6.32 -6.34 2.21
C VAL A 72 -5.95 -7.18 1.00
N GLU A 73 -6.89 -7.99 0.53
CA GLU A 73 -6.71 -8.90 -0.59
C GLU A 73 -7.21 -8.27 -1.89
N PHE A 74 -6.53 -8.53 -2.99
CA PHE A 74 -6.92 -8.10 -4.33
C PHE A 74 -6.36 -9.05 -5.39
N ASP A 75 -6.95 -9.01 -6.57
CA ASP A 75 -6.62 -9.90 -7.66
C ASP A 75 -5.86 -9.16 -8.79
N LEU A 76 -4.80 -9.79 -9.28
CA LEU A 76 -4.12 -9.40 -10.50
C LEU A 76 -4.51 -10.36 -11.62
N VAL A 77 -5.17 -9.84 -12.63
CA VAL A 77 -5.75 -10.64 -13.71
C VAL A 77 -4.91 -10.57 -14.98
N PHE A 78 -4.57 -11.73 -15.51
CA PHE A 78 -3.84 -11.90 -16.78
C PHE A 78 -4.72 -12.61 -17.80
N ASN A 79 -4.56 -12.24 -19.06
CA ASN A 79 -5.13 -12.98 -20.18
C ASN A 79 -3.99 -13.62 -20.98
N CYS A 80 -3.95 -14.94 -20.99
CA CYS A 80 -2.88 -15.72 -21.63
C CYS A 80 -3.37 -16.38 -22.90
N SER A 81 -2.61 -16.27 -23.99
CA SER A 81 -2.94 -16.89 -25.28
C SER A 81 -2.57 -18.37 -25.36
N THR A 82 -1.64 -18.81 -24.51
CA THR A 82 -1.12 -20.19 -24.51
C THR A 82 -1.09 -20.77 -23.10
N VAL A 83 -1.10 -22.11 -23.02
CA VAL A 83 -0.94 -22.88 -21.80
C VAL A 83 0.53 -23.20 -21.50
N ASN A 84 0.82 -23.66 -20.29
CA ASN A 84 2.13 -24.16 -19.86
C ASN A 84 3.26 -23.12 -19.97
N ARG A 85 2.96 -21.86 -19.73
CA ARG A 85 3.94 -20.78 -19.68
C ARG A 85 4.06 -20.22 -18.26
N GLN A 86 5.29 -20.03 -17.83
CA GLN A 86 5.55 -19.37 -16.56
C GLN A 86 5.31 -17.85 -16.68
N VAL A 87 4.55 -17.28 -15.77
CA VAL A 87 4.41 -15.83 -15.63
C VAL A 87 5.30 -15.38 -14.48
N SER A 88 6.34 -14.65 -14.81
CA SER A 88 7.25 -14.04 -13.84
C SER A 88 7.12 -12.53 -13.87
N GLY A 89 7.41 -11.87 -12.78
CA GLY A 89 7.37 -10.43 -12.70
C GLY A 89 8.02 -9.88 -11.43
N ALA A 90 8.10 -8.57 -11.38
CA ALA A 90 8.54 -7.83 -10.22
C ALA A 90 7.50 -6.79 -9.83
N LEU A 91 7.37 -6.54 -8.55
CA LEU A 91 6.74 -5.35 -8.02
C LEU A 91 7.84 -4.29 -7.89
N GLU A 92 7.77 -3.25 -8.72
CA GLU A 92 8.75 -2.18 -8.74
C GLU A 92 8.22 -0.95 -7.99
N GLY A 93 9.02 -0.40 -7.09
CA GLY A 93 8.71 0.76 -6.28
C GLY A 93 9.91 1.18 -5.45
N THR A 94 9.76 2.22 -4.65
CA THR A 94 10.83 2.66 -3.75
C THR A 94 10.98 1.68 -2.59
N PRO A 95 12.15 1.04 -2.41
CA PRO A 95 12.36 0.16 -1.26
C PRO A 95 12.44 0.97 0.03
N ALA A 96 11.77 0.51 1.09
CA ALA A 96 11.81 1.18 2.38
C ALA A 96 13.22 1.20 2.99
N ALA A 97 13.64 2.33 3.53
CA ALA A 97 14.99 2.53 4.01
C ALA A 97 15.40 1.57 5.15
N LEU A 98 14.46 1.23 6.04
CA LEU A 98 14.70 0.35 7.20
C LEU A 98 14.52 -1.14 6.90
N ASP A 99 13.81 -1.49 5.83
CA ASP A 99 13.68 -2.88 5.34
C ASP A 99 13.46 -2.85 3.83
N ARG A 100 14.55 -3.01 3.08
CA ARG A 100 14.56 -2.91 1.61
C ARG A 100 13.72 -3.98 0.88
N LYS A 101 13.15 -4.93 1.59
CA LYS A 101 12.20 -5.90 1.04
C LYS A 101 10.79 -5.35 0.93
N LEU A 102 10.50 -4.29 1.68
CA LEU A 102 9.20 -3.63 1.72
C LEU A 102 9.22 -2.36 0.86
N PHE A 103 8.04 -1.83 0.57
CA PHE A 103 7.88 -0.61 -0.22
C PHE A 103 7.70 0.60 0.70
N GLU A 104 8.41 1.66 0.38
CA GLU A 104 8.27 2.94 1.08
C GLU A 104 6.95 3.62 0.71
N LEU A 105 6.41 4.40 1.63
CA LEU A 105 5.30 5.29 1.33
C LEU A 105 5.77 6.43 0.43
N ASP A 106 4.87 6.94 -0.41
CA ASP A 106 5.14 8.09 -1.26
C ASP A 106 5.44 9.31 -0.37
N GLN A 107 6.59 9.94 -0.61
CA GLN A 107 7.06 11.08 0.18
C GLN A 107 6.50 12.37 -0.42
N THR A 108 5.41 12.86 0.13
CA THR A 108 4.78 14.14 -0.21
C THR A 108 4.58 14.95 1.06
N GLU A 109 4.24 16.23 0.93
CA GLU A 109 3.89 17.07 2.09
C GLU A 109 2.70 16.43 2.85
N GLY A 110 2.85 16.25 4.14
CA GLY A 110 1.83 15.61 4.99
C GLY A 110 1.80 14.09 4.94
N SER A 111 2.81 13.42 4.36
CA SER A 111 2.90 11.96 4.38
C SER A 111 3.18 11.41 5.77
N ALA A 112 2.59 10.25 6.07
CA ALA A 112 2.94 9.45 7.23
C ALA A 112 4.39 8.96 7.15
N SER A 113 5.01 8.72 8.30
CA SER A 113 6.37 8.20 8.35
C SER A 113 6.49 7.00 9.29
N GLY A 114 7.60 6.25 9.17
CA GLY A 114 7.87 5.10 10.03
C GLY A 114 7.13 3.83 9.63
N MET A 115 6.33 3.86 8.59
CA MET A 115 5.56 2.75 8.04
C MET A 115 6.08 2.35 6.66
N ALA A 116 5.78 1.13 6.25
CA ALA A 116 6.05 0.61 4.91
C ALA A 116 4.93 -0.34 4.46
N ILE A 117 4.92 -0.67 3.17
CA ILE A 117 3.97 -1.60 2.58
C ILE A 117 4.60 -2.98 2.45
N GLN A 118 3.91 -3.97 2.98
CA GLN A 118 4.22 -5.39 2.80
C GLN A 118 3.25 -6.00 1.80
N VAL A 119 3.78 -6.72 0.81
CA VAL A 119 3.00 -7.40 -0.22
C VAL A 119 3.30 -8.89 -0.21
N GLU A 120 2.26 -9.72 -0.36
CA GLU A 120 2.37 -11.16 -0.53
C GLU A 120 1.50 -11.62 -1.70
N ALA A 121 1.90 -12.69 -2.36
CA ALA A 121 1.11 -13.40 -3.36
C ALA A 121 0.81 -14.81 -2.90
N TYR A 122 -0.39 -15.29 -3.19
CA TYR A 122 -0.75 -16.69 -2.90
C TYR A 122 -0.13 -17.61 -3.94
N SER A 123 0.59 -18.63 -3.46
CA SER A 123 1.12 -19.71 -4.29
C SER A 123 0.18 -20.92 -4.21
N PRO A 124 -0.60 -21.21 -5.27
CA PRO A 124 -1.49 -22.38 -5.29
C PRO A 124 -0.76 -23.71 -5.14
N GLU A 125 0.47 -23.79 -5.68
CA GLU A 125 1.30 -25.01 -5.59
C GLU A 125 1.76 -25.30 -4.18
N ARG A 126 2.17 -24.26 -3.45
CA ARG A 126 2.65 -24.38 -2.08
C ARG A 126 1.55 -24.19 -1.05
N LYS A 127 0.35 -23.81 -1.50
CA LYS A 127 -0.84 -23.53 -0.67
C LYS A 127 -0.55 -22.56 0.46
N ARG A 128 0.21 -21.51 0.16
CA ARG A 128 0.60 -20.50 1.14
C ARG A 128 0.83 -19.13 0.49
N TRP A 129 0.77 -18.10 1.33
CA TRP A 129 1.17 -16.76 0.97
C TRP A 129 2.69 -16.64 1.01
N GLU A 130 3.25 -15.96 0.01
CA GLU A 130 4.69 -15.74 -0.16
C GLU A 130 4.99 -14.26 -0.31
N ALA A 131 5.96 -13.77 0.47
CA ALA A 131 6.38 -12.38 0.40
C ALA A 131 6.87 -12.03 -1.01
N LYS A 132 6.46 -10.86 -1.49
CA LYS A 132 6.94 -10.25 -2.73
C LYS A 132 7.78 -9.04 -2.37
N ASN A 133 9.08 -9.21 -2.45
CA ASN A 133 10.04 -8.17 -2.09
C ASN A 133 10.09 -7.08 -3.17
N ALA A 134 10.38 -5.86 -2.73
CA ALA A 134 10.52 -4.73 -3.63
C ALA A 134 11.62 -4.98 -4.67
N ASN A 135 11.26 -4.78 -5.95
CA ASN A 135 12.15 -4.88 -7.12
C ASN A 135 12.75 -6.29 -7.37
N GLU A 136 12.23 -7.32 -6.70
CA GLU A 136 12.69 -8.70 -6.88
C GLU A 136 11.80 -9.43 -7.90
N VAL A 137 12.45 -10.05 -8.90
CA VAL A 137 11.74 -10.89 -9.88
C VAL A 137 11.35 -12.21 -9.23
N SER A 138 10.09 -12.58 -9.35
CA SER A 138 9.57 -13.85 -8.84
C SER A 138 8.57 -14.48 -9.80
N THR A 139 8.41 -15.80 -9.73
CA THR A 139 7.34 -16.50 -10.41
C THR A 139 6.02 -16.20 -9.70
N LEU A 140 5.02 -15.82 -10.48
CA LEU A 140 3.66 -15.55 -10.01
C LEU A 140 2.72 -16.69 -10.34
N ILE A 141 2.81 -17.19 -11.58
CA ILE A 141 2.09 -18.38 -12.02
C ILE A 141 3.13 -19.32 -12.62
N SER A 142 3.19 -20.55 -12.12
CA SER A 142 4.04 -21.57 -12.70
C SER A 142 3.55 -21.98 -14.08
N ALA A 143 4.42 -22.60 -14.87
CA ALA A 143 4.03 -23.11 -16.18
C ALA A 143 2.85 -24.10 -16.09
N ALA A 144 2.84 -24.96 -15.09
CA ALA A 144 1.76 -25.94 -14.87
C ALA A 144 0.43 -25.30 -14.47
N GLY A 145 0.46 -24.11 -13.84
CA GLY A 145 -0.72 -23.38 -13.39
C GLY A 145 -1.33 -22.46 -14.44
N THR A 146 -0.63 -22.19 -15.55
CA THR A 146 -1.11 -21.26 -16.58
C THR A 146 -2.10 -21.97 -17.52
N THR A 147 -3.29 -21.37 -17.66
CA THR A 147 -4.32 -21.81 -18.61
C THR A 147 -4.48 -20.80 -19.75
N SER A 148 -5.01 -21.23 -20.89
CA SER A 148 -5.43 -20.31 -21.94
C SER A 148 -6.63 -19.48 -21.47
N GLY A 149 -6.63 -18.17 -21.74
CA GLY A 149 -7.62 -17.23 -21.26
C GLY A 149 -7.23 -16.58 -19.93
N THR A 150 -8.19 -16.39 -19.06
CA THR A 150 -8.03 -15.64 -17.81
C THR A 150 -7.29 -16.46 -16.75
N ASN A 151 -6.24 -15.87 -16.21
CA ASN A 151 -5.48 -16.38 -15.07
C ASN A 151 -5.45 -15.30 -13.99
N THR A 152 -5.61 -15.70 -12.73
CA THR A 152 -5.66 -14.77 -11.60
C THR A 152 -4.55 -15.09 -10.60
N VAL A 153 -3.86 -14.05 -10.16
CA VAL A 153 -2.93 -14.11 -9.03
C VAL A 153 -3.54 -13.35 -7.87
N GLN A 154 -3.79 -14.04 -6.79
CA GLN A 154 -4.26 -13.40 -5.55
C GLN A 154 -3.07 -12.74 -4.85
N LEU A 155 -3.24 -11.47 -4.52
CA LEU A 155 -2.29 -10.65 -3.80
C LEU A 155 -2.93 -10.16 -2.51
N ARG A 156 -2.11 -9.87 -1.51
CA ARG A 156 -2.54 -9.16 -0.32
C ARG A 156 -1.48 -8.18 0.13
N VAL A 157 -1.95 -7.12 0.76
CA VAL A 157 -1.12 -5.98 1.12
C VAL A 157 -1.53 -5.45 2.50
N ARG A 158 -0.56 -4.90 3.24
CA ARG A 158 -0.80 -4.25 4.54
C ARG A 158 0.30 -3.25 4.87
N TYR A 159 0.03 -2.41 5.86
CA TYR A 159 1.08 -1.61 6.49
C TYR A 159 1.88 -2.43 7.49
N LYS A 160 3.16 -2.12 7.59
CA LYS A 160 4.06 -2.60 8.65
C LYS A 160 4.87 -1.44 9.20
N GLN A 161 4.88 -1.30 10.53
CA GLN A 161 5.71 -0.29 11.18
C GLN A 161 7.17 -0.74 11.23
N LEU A 162 8.07 0.11 10.74
CA LEU A 162 9.51 -0.15 10.70
C LEU A 162 10.28 0.67 11.74
N ALA A 163 9.83 1.89 12.02
CA ALA A 163 10.44 2.76 13.01
C ALA A 163 9.91 2.46 14.43
N ASN A 164 10.57 3.00 15.44
CA ASN A 164 10.13 2.88 16.84
C ASN A 164 8.84 3.69 17.10
N SER A 165 8.62 4.75 16.31
CA SER A 165 7.40 5.54 16.30
C SER A 165 6.99 5.82 14.86
N ALA A 166 5.70 5.95 14.61
CA ALA A 166 5.14 6.39 13.34
C ALA A 166 4.54 7.78 13.51
N THR A 167 4.53 8.59 12.46
CA THR A 167 3.82 9.86 12.45
C THR A 167 2.56 9.74 11.59
N PRO A 168 1.44 10.34 12.03
CA PRO A 168 0.23 10.36 11.23
C PRO A 168 0.42 11.16 9.94
N GLY A 169 -0.34 10.84 8.91
CA GLY A 169 -0.31 11.51 7.62
C GLY A 169 -0.88 10.64 6.51
N THR A 170 -0.78 11.12 5.28
CA THR A 170 -1.17 10.37 4.10
C THR A 170 -0.22 9.17 3.90
N ALA A 171 -0.76 7.97 3.77
CA ALA A 171 0.02 6.73 3.71
C ALA A 171 -0.14 6.02 2.35
N ASN A 172 0.06 6.75 1.26
CA ASN A 172 -0.01 6.21 -0.09
C ASN A 172 1.32 5.57 -0.50
N ALA A 173 1.26 4.59 -1.42
CA ALA A 173 2.43 4.05 -2.08
C ALA A 173 2.11 3.76 -3.55
N SER A 174 3.06 4.04 -4.44
CA SER A 174 2.98 3.72 -5.86
C SER A 174 3.85 2.53 -6.15
N ILE A 175 3.22 1.40 -6.52
CA ILE A 175 3.91 0.15 -6.86
C ILE A 175 3.52 -0.24 -8.28
N THR A 176 4.51 -0.49 -9.11
CA THR A 176 4.32 -0.91 -10.50
C THR A 176 4.60 -2.40 -10.64
N PHE A 177 3.64 -3.14 -11.16
CA PHE A 177 3.87 -4.53 -11.53
C PHE A 177 4.48 -4.62 -12.94
N VAL A 178 5.65 -5.25 -13.06
CA VAL A 178 6.35 -5.45 -14.32
C VAL A 178 6.40 -6.93 -14.64
N VAL A 179 5.74 -7.34 -15.75
CA VAL A 179 5.82 -8.72 -16.25
C VAL A 179 7.15 -8.91 -16.95
N ARG A 180 7.85 -9.98 -16.60
CA ARG A 180 9.08 -10.41 -17.24
C ARG A 180 8.85 -11.80 -17.83
N ASN A 181 8.83 -11.89 -19.15
CA ASN A 181 8.78 -13.16 -19.86
C ASN A 181 10.20 -13.64 -20.11
N ASN A 182 10.49 -14.86 -19.68
CA ASN A 182 11.72 -15.58 -20.03
C ASN A 182 11.42 -16.57 -21.14
#